data_16a707cdd286665880092367c347a35c
#
_entry.id   16a707cdd286665880092367c347a35c
#
_cell.length_a   1.000
_cell.length_b   1.000
_cell.length_c   1.000
_cell.angle_alpha   90.00
_cell.angle_beta   90.00
_cell.angle_gamma   90.00
#
_symmetry.space_group_name_H-M   'P 1'
#
loop_
_entity.id
_entity.type
_entity.pdbx_description
1 polymer ?
#
loop_
_entity_poly.entity_id
_entity_poly.type
_entity_poly.pdbx_seq_one_letter_code
_entity_poly.pdbx_strand_id
1 'polypeptide(L)' 'MNKYTMFDKYPEVVEVDDLRKMLGGIRRKLAYKLLADKEIQAVKVGRTYKIPKVCIIEYLMGEEMCHIELS' A
#
# COMPACT_ATOMS: atom_id res chain seq x y z
N MET A 1 14.36 -12.51 -7.37
CA MET A 1 13.57 -12.49 -6.16
C MET A 1 12.09 -12.38 -6.48
N ASN A 2 11.29 -13.15 -5.77
CA ASN A 2 9.89 -13.17 -6.03
C ASN A 2 9.25 -11.94 -5.41
N LYS A 3 8.32 -11.30 -6.08
CA LYS A 3 7.70 -10.11 -5.54
C LYS A 3 6.99 -10.38 -4.22
N TYR A 4 6.55 -11.60 -3.99
CA TYR A 4 5.85 -11.91 -2.75
C TYR A 4 6.79 -12.01 -1.55
N THR A 5 8.11 -11.93 -1.77
CA THR A 5 9.04 -11.88 -0.66
C THR A 5 9.52 -10.46 -0.41
N MET A 6 9.04 -9.48 -1.18
CA MET A 6 9.39 -8.10 -0.91
C MET A 6 8.77 -7.70 0.41
N PHE A 7 9.50 -6.92 1.18
CA PHE A 7 8.98 -6.41 2.45
C PHE A 7 8.61 -7.54 3.41
N ASP A 8 9.37 -8.64 3.38
CA ASP A 8 9.10 -9.74 4.27
C ASP A 8 9.05 -9.34 5.72
N LYS A 9 9.74 -8.30 6.11
CA LYS A 9 9.76 -7.90 7.51
C LYS A 9 8.51 -7.14 7.92
N TYR A 10 7.67 -6.82 6.98
CA TYR A 10 6.45 -6.08 7.30
C TYR A 10 5.29 -7.06 7.42
N PRO A 11 4.30 -6.77 8.25
CA PRO A 11 3.15 -7.66 8.36
C PRO A 11 2.32 -7.62 7.09
N GLU A 12 1.36 -8.54 6.99
CA GLU A 12 0.51 -8.61 5.81
C GLU A 12 -0.31 -7.34 5.61
N VAL A 13 -0.68 -6.69 6.69
CA VAL A 13 -1.43 -5.44 6.63
C VAL A 13 -0.62 -4.40 7.39
N VAL A 14 -0.38 -3.27 6.76
CA VAL A 14 0.43 -2.22 7.36
C VAL A 14 -0.37 -0.94 7.49
N GLU A 15 0.17 0.02 8.20
CA GLU A 15 -0.48 1.31 8.36
C GLU A 15 0.29 2.38 7.59
N VAL A 16 -0.18 3.62 7.67
CA VAL A 16 0.38 4.69 6.86
C VAL A 16 1.86 4.91 7.10
N ASP A 17 2.30 4.82 8.36
CA ASP A 17 3.71 5.03 8.63
C ASP A 17 4.58 3.96 7.97
N ASP A 18 4.09 2.73 7.92
CA ASP A 18 4.82 1.68 7.24
C ASP A 18 4.79 1.91 5.74
N LEU A 19 3.66 2.34 5.20
CA LEU A 19 3.54 2.65 3.79
C LEU A 19 4.59 3.69 3.40
N ARG A 20 4.75 4.72 4.21
CA ARG A 20 5.71 5.76 3.92
C ARG A 20 7.12 5.19 3.82
N LYS A 21 7.47 4.31 4.73
CA LYS A 21 8.80 3.70 4.73
C LYS A 21 8.97 2.78 3.53
N MET A 22 7.95 2.03 3.21
CA MET A 22 8.01 1.09 2.10
C MET A 22 8.15 1.80 0.76
N LEU A 23 7.68 3.03 0.69
CA LEU A 23 7.78 3.81 -0.54
C LEU A 23 8.97 4.77 -0.51
N GLY A 24 9.93 4.51 0.36
CA GLY A 24 11.16 5.30 0.34
C GLY A 24 11.16 6.51 1.24
N GLY A 25 10.22 6.56 2.18
CA GLY A 25 10.19 7.68 3.12
C GLY A 25 9.42 8.87 2.62
N ILE A 26 8.34 8.63 1.91
CA ILE A 26 7.54 9.74 1.38
C ILE A 26 6.85 10.48 2.51
N ARG A 27 6.40 11.68 2.23
CA ARG A 27 5.74 12.50 3.22
C ARG A 27 4.37 11.94 3.54
N ARG A 28 3.92 12.19 4.77
CA ARG A 28 2.60 11.71 5.17
C ARG A 28 1.51 12.24 4.25
N LYS A 29 1.61 13.51 3.86
CA LYS A 29 0.60 14.10 3.00
C LYS A 29 0.51 13.36 1.67
N LEU A 30 1.66 12.99 1.10
CA LEU A 30 1.66 12.25 -0.15
C LEU A 30 1.09 10.85 0.05
N ALA A 31 1.41 10.21 1.17
CA ALA A 31 0.88 8.88 1.45
C ALA A 31 -0.65 8.92 1.52
N TYR A 32 -1.20 9.90 2.22
CA TYR A 32 -2.65 10.01 2.32
C TYR A 32 -3.27 10.33 0.96
N LYS A 33 -2.57 11.09 0.13
CA LYS A 33 -3.09 11.41 -1.18
C LYS A 33 -3.16 10.15 -2.04
N LEU A 34 -2.16 9.31 -1.99
CA LEU A 34 -2.16 8.07 -2.75
C LEU A 34 -3.32 7.17 -2.34
N LEU A 35 -3.60 7.15 -1.04
CA LEU A 35 -4.70 6.33 -0.53
C LEU A 35 -6.06 6.94 -0.89
N ALA A 36 -6.18 8.24 -0.78
CA ALA A 36 -7.43 8.91 -1.08
C ALA A 36 -7.76 8.83 -2.57
N ASP A 37 -6.75 8.88 -3.42
CA ASP A 37 -6.95 8.80 -4.85
C ASP A 37 -7.05 7.36 -5.32
N LYS A 38 -6.94 6.42 -4.39
CA LYS A 38 -7.05 4.99 -4.69
C LYS A 38 -5.96 4.50 -5.62
N GLU A 39 -4.82 5.17 -5.58
CA GLU A 39 -3.65 4.67 -6.28
C GLU A 39 -3.16 3.41 -5.61
N ILE A 40 -3.37 3.28 -4.29
CA ILE A 40 -3.04 2.09 -3.56
C ILE A 40 -4.31 1.68 -2.84
N GLN A 41 -4.73 0.44 -2.99
CA GLN A 41 -5.95 -0.04 -2.37
C GLN A 41 -5.74 -0.19 -0.86
N ALA A 42 -6.72 0.21 -0.11
CA ALA A 42 -6.64 0.12 1.35
C ALA A 42 -8.03 0.18 1.93
N VAL A 43 -8.16 -0.23 3.18
CA VAL A 43 -9.43 -0.16 3.88
C VAL A 43 -9.29 0.90 4.95
N LYS A 44 -10.21 1.84 5.00
CA LYS A 44 -10.18 2.88 6.02
C LYS A 44 -10.99 2.41 7.22
N VAL A 45 -10.35 2.37 8.38
CA VAL A 45 -11.02 1.95 9.60
C VAL A 45 -10.91 3.11 10.57
N GLY A 46 -12.02 3.77 10.84
CA GLY A 46 -12.00 4.95 11.68
C GLY A 46 -11.19 6.03 11.01
N ARG A 47 -10.11 6.43 11.65
CA ARG A 47 -9.26 7.48 11.10
C ARG A 47 -7.98 6.96 10.50
N THR A 48 -7.82 5.64 10.45
CA THR A 48 -6.58 5.08 9.94
C THR A 48 -6.85 4.25 8.72
N TYR A 49 -5.80 3.99 7.96
CA TYR A 49 -5.90 3.11 6.82
C TYR A 49 -5.19 1.82 7.15
N LYS A 50 -5.79 0.72 6.73
CA LYS A 50 -5.16 -0.59 6.84
C LYS A 50 -4.85 -1.01 5.40
N ILE A 51 -3.60 -1.14 5.08
CA ILE A 51 -3.15 -1.33 3.72
C ILE A 51 -2.56 -2.71 3.56
N PRO A 52 -3.15 -3.56 2.74
CA PRO A 52 -2.55 -4.87 2.50
C PRO A 52 -1.17 -4.69 1.86
N LYS A 53 -0.20 -5.37 2.40
CA LYS A 53 1.17 -5.25 1.91
C LYS A 53 1.25 -5.55 0.41
N VAL A 54 0.47 -6.52 -0.03
CA VAL A 54 0.50 -6.92 -1.43
C VAL A 54 0.07 -5.76 -2.34
N CYS A 55 -0.81 -4.91 -1.87
CA CYS A 55 -1.26 -3.79 -2.69
C CYS A 55 -0.14 -2.77 -2.91
N ILE A 56 0.71 -2.61 -1.91
CA ILE A 56 1.85 -1.72 -2.04
C ILE A 56 2.85 -2.33 -3.02
N ILE A 57 3.06 -3.63 -2.94
CA ILE A 57 3.96 -4.32 -3.85
C ILE A 57 3.46 -4.20 -5.28
N GLU A 58 2.16 -4.39 -5.48
CA GLU A 58 1.59 -4.30 -6.82
C GLU A 58 1.74 -2.88 -7.38
N TYR A 59 1.57 -1.89 -6.52
CA TYR A 59 1.73 -0.52 -6.95
C TYR A 59 3.16 -0.27 -7.41
N LEU A 60 4.13 -0.76 -6.67
CA LEU A 60 5.53 -0.57 -7.02
C LEU A 60 5.91 -1.35 -8.27
N MET A 61 5.31 -2.49 -8.47
CA MET A 61 5.63 -3.33 -9.62
C MET A 61 4.83 -2.94 -10.85
N GLY A 62 3.84 -2.09 -10.70
CA GLY A 62 3.00 -1.70 -11.82
C GLY A 62 1.96 -2.74 -12.19
N GLU A 63 1.68 -3.67 -11.27
CA GLU A 63 0.66 -4.68 -11.55
C GLU A 63 -0.65 -4.27 -10.92
N GLU A 64 -1.71 -4.93 -11.30
CA GLU A 64 -3.01 -4.57 -10.80
C GLU A 64 -3.72 -5.71 -10.10
N MET A 65 -3.00 -6.58 -9.48
CA MET A 65 -3.62 -7.73 -8.87
C MET A 65 -4.51 -7.37 -7.71
N CYS A 66 -4.20 -6.34 -6.98
CA CYS A 66 -5.06 -5.96 -5.88
C CYS A 66 -6.16 -5.02 -6.32
N HIS A 67 -6.22 -4.71 -7.60
CA HIS A 67 -7.16 -3.79 -8.06
C HIS A 67 -8.40 -4.51 -8.33
N ILE A 68 -9.42 -4.24 -7.62
CA ILE A 68 -10.53 -4.93 -7.81
C ILE A 68 -11.30 -4.32 -8.78
N GLU A 69 -11.14 -4.43 -9.80
CA GLU A 69 -11.71 -3.85 -10.74
C GLU A 69 -12.92 -4.06 -10.95
N LEU A 70 -13.48 -3.52 -10.84
CA LEU A 70 -14.53 -3.64 -10.97
C LEU A 70 -15.06 -3.25 -12.07
N SER A 71 -14.70 -2.92 -12.71
CA SER A 71 -15.24 -2.45 -13.76
C SER A 71 -15.90 -3.04 -14.50
#